data_da3d096b9daffe445a29aaa30afcbcb8
#
_entry.id   da3d096b9daffe445a29aaa30afcbcb8
#
_cell.length_a   1.000
_cell.length_b   1.000
_cell.length_c   1.000
_cell.angle_alpha   90.00
_cell.angle_beta   90.00
_cell.angle_gamma   90.00
#
_symmetry.space_group_name_H-M   'P 1'
#
loop_
_entity.id
_entity.type
_entity.pdbx_description
1 polymer ?
#
loop_
_entity_poly.entity_id
_entity_poly.type
_entity_poly.pdbx_seq_one_letter_code
_entity_poly.pdbx_strand_id
1 'polypeptide(L)'
;SQNESELASVLAHETAHVTQRHIAREINAQSKQGLVSAATILAAILIGAAAGGNGSAMEGAIAAAQGASIQQQINFTRAQEYEADRVGIGFLASAGFDPNAMANFFEAMSRQEGLNGAWIPEMLRDHPVTGNRVAEARARAAQYERRKSSQSVGYALIKERLRVLTTPREELLHLYTEIGSAHEPELDKNYGRALTLMAIERPAEAVKILQPLVERHQGNTLLYAALGQAQMEAQQKAEGLATFEHALALFPRNVPLSIRYAEGLLSAGRAQEAHVLLLDLFNNIEPTPPQIRLTAAAASQAGDSGDAYYYMSEYHISNGDLALSVQQLQLALNAPNLTVVQKERYQARLDEIRDYLATARMQRTSSNQ
;
A
#
# COMPACT_ATOMS: atom_id res chain seq x y z
N SER A 1 -1.89 -12.45 -8.58
CA SER A 1 -2.19 -12.18 -10.00
C SER A 1 -1.17 -12.84 -10.91
N GLN A 2 -1.62 -13.45 -12.00
CA GLN A 2 -0.72 -14.07 -12.98
C GLN A 2 -0.20 -13.05 -14.00
N ASN A 3 -0.99 -12.04 -14.31
CA ASN A 3 -0.68 -10.97 -15.23
C ASN A 3 -1.17 -9.61 -14.73
N GLU A 4 -0.77 -8.54 -15.43
CA GLU A 4 -1.08 -7.16 -15.05
C GLU A 4 -2.57 -6.83 -15.12
N SER A 5 -3.32 -7.43 -16.08
CA SER A 5 -4.76 -7.25 -16.17
C SER A 5 -5.51 -7.84 -14.96
N GLU A 6 -5.02 -8.94 -14.40
CA GLU A 6 -5.58 -9.48 -13.15
C GLU A 6 -5.33 -8.56 -11.95
N LEU A 7 -4.14 -7.95 -11.85
CA LEU A 7 -3.88 -6.94 -10.82
C LEU A 7 -4.78 -5.71 -11.02
N ALA A 8 -4.89 -5.24 -12.27
CA ALA A 8 -5.77 -4.14 -12.62
C ALA A 8 -7.23 -4.44 -12.29
N SER A 9 -7.67 -5.73 -12.39
CA SER A 9 -9.04 -6.12 -12.06
C SER A 9 -9.35 -5.96 -10.58
N VAL A 10 -8.41 -6.26 -9.71
CA VAL A 10 -8.54 -6.02 -8.26
C VAL A 10 -8.67 -4.52 -7.98
N LEU A 11 -7.77 -3.70 -8.54
CA LEU A 11 -7.83 -2.25 -8.37
C LEU A 11 -9.12 -1.65 -8.93
N ALA A 12 -9.61 -2.17 -10.05
CA ALA A 12 -10.87 -1.73 -10.65
C ALA A 12 -12.09 -2.07 -9.76
N HIS A 13 -12.08 -3.25 -9.13
CA HIS A 13 -13.10 -3.67 -8.17
C HIS A 13 -13.11 -2.75 -6.94
N GLU A 14 -11.95 -2.52 -6.32
CA GLU A 14 -11.83 -1.61 -5.17
C GLU A 14 -12.21 -0.16 -5.53
N THR A 15 -11.79 0.30 -6.71
CA THR A 15 -12.19 1.62 -7.21
C THR A 15 -13.70 1.72 -7.40
N ALA A 16 -14.36 0.63 -7.83
CA ALA A 16 -15.80 0.59 -7.94
C ALA A 16 -16.48 0.72 -6.56
N HIS A 17 -15.97 0.05 -5.52
CA HIS A 17 -16.48 0.22 -4.15
C HIS A 17 -16.44 1.69 -3.69
N VAL A 18 -15.35 2.39 -3.97
CA VAL A 18 -15.18 3.81 -3.62
C VAL A 18 -16.13 4.69 -4.43
N THR A 19 -16.17 4.53 -5.75
CA THR A 19 -16.97 5.37 -6.66
C THR A 19 -18.47 5.18 -6.47
N GLN A 20 -18.90 3.96 -6.13
CA GLN A 20 -20.30 3.64 -5.78
C GLN A 20 -20.62 3.95 -4.31
N ARG A 21 -19.65 4.43 -3.52
CA ARG A 21 -19.81 4.81 -2.10
C ARG A 21 -20.37 3.68 -1.24
N HIS A 22 -19.92 2.44 -1.44
CA HIS A 22 -20.46 1.26 -0.78
C HIS A 22 -20.37 1.37 0.74
N ILE A 23 -19.25 1.82 1.30
CA ILE A 23 -19.06 2.03 2.76
C ILE A 23 -20.08 3.03 3.31
N ALA A 24 -20.28 4.17 2.64
CA ALA A 24 -21.23 5.17 3.10
C ALA A 24 -22.70 4.67 3.03
N ARG A 25 -23.02 3.88 1.99
CA ARG A 25 -24.32 3.23 1.83
C ARG A 25 -24.55 2.16 2.90
N GLU A 26 -23.51 1.41 3.26
CA GLU A 26 -23.56 0.41 4.31
C GLU A 26 -23.81 1.04 5.69
N ILE A 27 -23.04 2.06 6.06
CA ILE A 27 -23.24 2.81 7.32
C ILE A 27 -24.67 3.37 7.40
N ASN A 28 -25.19 3.94 6.32
CA ASN A 28 -26.55 4.46 6.26
C ASN A 28 -27.60 3.33 6.36
N ALA A 29 -27.36 2.18 5.75
CA ALA A 29 -28.24 1.03 5.85
C ALA A 29 -28.25 0.47 7.28
N GLN A 30 -27.09 0.30 7.91
CA GLN A 30 -26.97 -0.19 9.29
C GLN A 30 -27.67 0.75 10.30
N SER A 31 -27.54 2.06 10.15
CA SER A 31 -28.21 3.03 11.02
C SER A 31 -29.74 2.95 10.94
N LYS A 32 -30.30 2.70 9.74
CA LYS A 32 -31.76 2.49 9.55
C LYS A 32 -32.21 1.11 10.02
N GLN A 33 -31.36 0.09 9.83
CA GLN A 33 -31.68 -1.29 10.20
C GLN A 33 -31.80 -1.47 11.71
N GLY A 34 -31.04 -0.73 12.51
CA GLY A 34 -31.18 -0.72 13.97
C GLY A 34 -32.60 -0.32 14.43
N LEU A 35 -33.16 0.71 13.81
CA LEU A 35 -34.56 1.15 14.10
C LEU A 35 -35.59 0.11 13.64
N VAL A 36 -35.39 -0.48 12.44
CA VAL A 36 -36.32 -1.50 11.90
C VAL A 36 -36.24 -2.77 12.74
N SER A 37 -35.06 -3.22 13.14
CA SER A 37 -34.89 -4.40 14.00
C SER A 37 -35.52 -4.21 15.37
N ALA A 38 -35.35 -3.04 15.99
CA ALA A 38 -36.00 -2.71 17.26
C ALA A 38 -37.55 -2.74 17.14
N ALA A 39 -38.11 -2.15 16.08
CA ALA A 39 -39.53 -2.16 15.81
C ALA A 39 -40.07 -3.59 15.55
N THR A 40 -39.31 -4.43 14.82
CA THR A 40 -39.67 -5.82 14.52
C THR A 40 -39.65 -6.70 15.78
N ILE A 41 -38.64 -6.51 16.64
CA ILE A 41 -38.58 -7.21 17.93
C ILE A 41 -39.74 -6.80 18.84
N LEU A 42 -40.04 -5.50 18.92
CA LEU A 42 -41.19 -5.02 19.68
C LEU A 42 -42.50 -5.59 19.14
N ALA A 43 -42.71 -5.64 17.83
CA ALA A 43 -43.87 -6.25 17.22
C ALA A 43 -43.95 -7.76 17.52
N ALA A 44 -42.83 -8.50 17.46
CA ALA A 44 -42.78 -9.91 17.82
C ALA A 44 -43.16 -10.16 19.30
N ILE A 45 -42.70 -9.29 20.21
CA ILE A 45 -43.06 -9.35 21.65
C ILE A 45 -44.54 -9.10 21.83
N LEU A 46 -45.12 -8.09 21.16
CA LEU A 46 -46.54 -7.76 21.26
C LEU A 46 -47.43 -8.87 20.69
N ILE A 47 -47.08 -9.48 19.58
CA ILE A 47 -47.80 -10.61 18.97
C ILE A 47 -47.71 -11.85 19.86
N GLY A 48 -46.52 -12.15 20.41
CA GLY A 48 -46.31 -13.26 21.34
C GLY A 48 -47.11 -13.11 22.63
N ALA A 49 -47.21 -11.90 23.17
CA ALA A 49 -48.02 -11.58 24.35
C ALA A 49 -49.54 -11.73 24.05
N ALA A 50 -50.02 -11.27 22.88
CA ALA A 50 -51.40 -11.37 22.44
C ALA A 50 -51.82 -12.81 22.13
N ALA A 51 -50.89 -13.69 21.74
CA ALA A 51 -51.14 -15.11 21.43
C ALA A 51 -51.16 -16.04 22.65
N GLY A 52 -51.22 -15.51 23.87
CA GLY A 52 -51.38 -16.30 25.10
C GLY A 52 -50.09 -16.68 25.82
N GLY A 53 -48.99 -15.99 25.54
CA GLY A 53 -47.81 -15.99 26.41
C GLY A 53 -46.94 -17.27 26.45
N ASN A 54 -47.00 -18.15 25.44
CA ASN A 54 -46.07 -19.28 25.34
C ASN A 54 -44.66 -18.76 24.99
N GLY A 55 -43.73 -18.81 25.96
CA GLY A 55 -42.35 -18.31 25.82
C GLY A 55 -41.62 -18.83 24.58
N SER A 56 -41.88 -20.07 24.17
CA SER A 56 -41.29 -20.69 22.95
C SER A 56 -41.74 -20.03 21.64
N ALA A 57 -42.98 -19.52 21.56
CA ALA A 57 -43.45 -18.79 20.37
C ALA A 57 -42.80 -17.41 20.25
N MET A 58 -42.54 -16.74 21.36
CA MET A 58 -41.87 -15.46 21.42
C MET A 58 -40.38 -15.59 21.07
N GLU A 59 -39.67 -16.60 21.59
CA GLU A 59 -38.29 -16.92 21.25
C GLU A 59 -38.15 -17.24 19.76
N GLY A 60 -39.04 -18.02 19.19
CA GLY A 60 -39.10 -18.33 17.76
C GLY A 60 -39.28 -17.07 16.88
N ALA A 61 -40.15 -16.15 17.29
CA ALA A 61 -40.40 -14.91 16.55
C ALA A 61 -39.19 -13.96 16.61
N ILE A 62 -38.52 -13.86 17.75
CA ILE A 62 -37.28 -13.07 17.90
C ILE A 62 -36.14 -13.67 17.02
N ALA A 63 -35.96 -14.99 17.08
CA ALA A 63 -34.95 -15.68 16.26
C ALA A 63 -35.20 -15.51 14.75
N ALA A 64 -36.48 -15.59 14.32
CA ALA A 64 -36.87 -15.34 12.93
C ALA A 64 -36.58 -13.88 12.50
N ALA A 65 -36.87 -12.90 13.36
CA ALA A 65 -36.60 -11.49 13.10
C ALA A 65 -35.08 -11.21 12.99
N GLN A 66 -34.26 -11.82 13.85
CA GLN A 66 -32.81 -11.74 13.80
C GLN A 66 -32.26 -12.41 12.52
N GLY A 67 -32.76 -13.60 12.19
CA GLY A 67 -32.39 -14.31 10.96
C GLY A 67 -32.69 -13.51 9.69
N ALA A 68 -33.88 -12.87 9.64
CA ALA A 68 -34.26 -12.00 8.54
C ALA A 68 -33.35 -10.76 8.41
N SER A 69 -32.95 -10.17 9.54
CA SER A 69 -32.01 -9.04 9.57
C SER A 69 -30.63 -9.43 9.03
N ILE A 70 -30.08 -10.56 9.48
CA ILE A 70 -28.81 -11.11 9.00
C ILE A 70 -28.89 -11.42 7.50
N GLN A 71 -29.96 -12.05 7.05
CA GLN A 71 -30.15 -12.37 5.63
C GLN A 71 -30.23 -11.12 4.76
N GLN A 72 -30.88 -10.05 5.25
CA GLN A 72 -30.96 -8.77 4.57
C GLN A 72 -29.54 -8.13 4.43
N GLN A 73 -28.74 -8.20 5.48
CA GLN A 73 -27.34 -7.71 5.44
C GLN A 73 -26.50 -8.49 4.44
N ILE A 74 -26.59 -9.82 4.44
CA ILE A 74 -25.89 -10.67 3.47
C ILE A 74 -26.32 -10.31 2.04
N ASN A 75 -27.61 -10.13 1.79
CA ASN A 75 -28.11 -9.78 0.46
C ASN A 75 -27.63 -8.39 0.01
N PHE A 76 -27.55 -7.43 0.93
CA PHE A 76 -27.06 -6.09 0.66
C PHE A 76 -25.57 -6.11 0.29
N THR A 77 -24.73 -6.82 1.06
CA THR A 77 -23.30 -6.99 0.76
C THR A 77 -23.10 -7.67 -0.60
N ARG A 78 -23.87 -8.75 -0.89
CA ARG A 78 -23.80 -9.41 -2.20
C ARG A 78 -24.15 -8.46 -3.36
N ALA A 79 -25.18 -7.63 -3.20
CA ALA A 79 -25.57 -6.67 -4.23
C ALA A 79 -24.45 -5.65 -4.50
N GLN A 80 -23.74 -5.20 -3.47
CA GLN A 80 -22.58 -4.33 -3.61
C GLN A 80 -21.42 -5.00 -4.35
N GLU A 81 -21.13 -6.28 -4.04
CA GLU A 81 -20.11 -7.05 -4.73
C GLU A 81 -20.42 -7.18 -6.24
N TYR A 82 -21.65 -7.54 -6.60
CA TYR A 82 -22.07 -7.61 -8.00
C TYR A 82 -22.02 -6.25 -8.69
N GLU A 83 -22.32 -5.17 -7.99
CA GLU A 83 -22.21 -3.80 -8.51
C GLU A 83 -20.76 -3.43 -8.75
N ALA A 84 -19.86 -3.75 -7.80
CA ALA A 84 -18.42 -3.51 -7.92
C ALA A 84 -17.81 -4.31 -9.06
N ASP A 85 -18.16 -5.59 -9.22
CA ASP A 85 -17.72 -6.41 -10.36
C ASP A 85 -18.15 -5.79 -11.70
N ARG A 86 -19.42 -5.41 -11.79
CA ARG A 86 -20.00 -4.84 -13.03
C ARG A 86 -19.35 -3.53 -13.43
N VAL A 87 -19.17 -2.62 -12.47
CA VAL A 87 -18.56 -1.31 -12.71
C VAL A 87 -17.05 -1.47 -12.95
N GLY A 88 -16.39 -2.32 -12.18
CA GLY A 88 -14.96 -2.62 -12.30
C GLY A 88 -14.58 -3.20 -13.66
N ILE A 89 -15.38 -4.11 -14.23
CA ILE A 89 -15.15 -4.62 -15.59
C ILE A 89 -15.23 -3.49 -16.61
N GLY A 90 -16.15 -2.52 -16.45
CA GLY A 90 -16.22 -1.32 -17.27
C GLY A 90 -14.95 -0.45 -17.17
N PHE A 91 -14.42 -0.31 -15.96
CA PHE A 91 -13.15 0.41 -15.73
C PHE A 91 -11.97 -0.28 -16.41
N LEU A 92 -11.87 -1.63 -16.32
CA LEU A 92 -10.85 -2.41 -17.01
C LEU A 92 -10.88 -2.17 -18.53
N ALA A 93 -12.06 -2.31 -19.14
CA ALA A 93 -12.25 -2.12 -20.57
C ALA A 93 -11.87 -0.70 -21.00
N SER A 94 -12.28 0.32 -20.23
CA SER A 94 -11.98 1.73 -20.50
C SER A 94 -10.50 2.05 -20.36
N ALA A 95 -9.81 1.41 -19.40
CA ALA A 95 -8.38 1.56 -19.19
C ALA A 95 -7.51 0.73 -20.16
N GLY A 96 -8.13 -0.07 -21.05
CA GLY A 96 -7.42 -0.85 -22.05
C GLY A 96 -6.89 -2.20 -21.58
N PHE A 97 -7.27 -2.64 -20.37
CA PHE A 97 -6.97 -3.99 -19.85
C PHE A 97 -7.96 -5.04 -20.38
N ASP A 98 -7.61 -6.33 -20.23
CA ASP A 98 -8.50 -7.42 -20.60
C ASP A 98 -9.69 -7.52 -19.63
N PRO A 99 -10.95 -7.31 -20.08
CA PRO A 99 -12.13 -7.42 -19.22
C PRO A 99 -12.33 -8.82 -18.60
N ASN A 100 -11.80 -9.88 -19.26
CA ASN A 100 -11.87 -11.25 -18.72
C ASN A 100 -10.95 -11.48 -17.52
N ALA A 101 -10.01 -10.58 -17.27
CA ALA A 101 -9.02 -10.74 -16.21
C ALA A 101 -9.65 -10.86 -14.81
N MET A 102 -10.79 -10.18 -14.56
CA MET A 102 -11.53 -10.29 -13.31
C MET A 102 -12.06 -11.71 -13.11
N ALA A 103 -12.70 -12.30 -14.10
CA ALA A 103 -13.19 -13.67 -14.01
C ALA A 103 -12.04 -14.68 -13.86
N ASN A 104 -10.93 -14.48 -14.58
CA ASN A 104 -9.75 -15.33 -14.48
C ASN A 104 -9.12 -15.26 -13.08
N PHE A 105 -9.04 -14.06 -12.51
CA PHE A 105 -8.56 -13.84 -11.15
C PHE A 105 -9.46 -14.55 -10.12
N PHE A 106 -10.78 -14.42 -10.22
CA PHE A 106 -11.73 -15.10 -9.35
C PHE A 106 -11.60 -16.63 -9.43
N GLU A 107 -11.43 -17.20 -10.63
CA GLU A 107 -11.21 -18.63 -10.80
C GLU A 107 -9.87 -19.08 -10.19
N ALA A 108 -8.82 -18.30 -10.35
CA ALA A 108 -7.52 -18.61 -9.74
C ALA A 108 -7.62 -18.62 -8.20
N MET A 109 -8.35 -17.66 -7.64
CA MET A 109 -8.61 -17.57 -6.20
C MET A 109 -9.45 -18.75 -5.69
N SER A 110 -10.55 -19.09 -6.37
CA SER A 110 -11.41 -20.24 -5.98
C SER A 110 -10.64 -21.58 -6.02
N ARG A 111 -9.72 -21.75 -6.96
CA ARG A 111 -8.85 -22.95 -7.01
C ARG A 111 -7.91 -23.02 -5.81
N GLN A 112 -7.40 -21.87 -5.37
CA GLN A 112 -6.47 -21.79 -4.24
C GLN A 112 -7.18 -22.06 -2.90
N GLU A 113 -8.43 -21.64 -2.75
CA GLU A 113 -9.28 -22.00 -1.59
C GLU A 113 -9.45 -23.50 -1.43
N GLY A 114 -9.67 -24.23 -2.54
CA GLY A 114 -9.86 -25.69 -2.53
C GLY A 114 -8.61 -26.49 -2.15
N LEU A 115 -7.41 -25.92 -2.30
CA LEU A 115 -6.14 -26.62 -2.06
C LEU A 115 -5.57 -26.38 -0.64
N ASN A 116 -5.85 -25.25 -0.02
CA ASN A 116 -5.18 -24.79 1.20
C ASN A 116 -6.10 -24.64 2.42
N GLY A 117 -7.06 -25.48 2.62
CA GLY A 117 -8.11 -25.53 3.67
C GLY A 117 -7.92 -24.81 5.03
N ALA A 118 -6.78 -24.17 5.28
CA ALA A 118 -6.47 -23.50 6.54
C ALA A 118 -6.15 -22.00 6.42
N TRP A 119 -5.82 -21.46 5.23
CA TRP A 119 -5.47 -20.05 5.07
C TRP A 119 -6.26 -19.41 3.92
N ILE A 120 -7.31 -18.68 4.27
CA ILE A 120 -8.07 -17.86 3.33
C ILE A 120 -7.46 -16.46 3.35
N PRO A 121 -6.96 -15.92 2.22
CA PRO A 121 -6.51 -14.54 2.14
C PRO A 121 -7.58 -13.57 2.65
N GLU A 122 -7.17 -12.54 3.39
CA GLU A 122 -8.09 -11.56 4.01
C GLU A 122 -9.06 -10.97 2.99
N MET A 123 -8.57 -10.64 1.79
CA MET A 123 -9.37 -10.17 0.67
C MET A 123 -10.55 -11.10 0.31
N LEU A 124 -10.38 -12.44 0.45
CA LEU A 124 -11.47 -13.40 0.18
C LEU A 124 -12.49 -13.49 1.30
N ARG A 125 -12.09 -13.15 2.52
CA ARG A 125 -13.04 -13.09 3.65
C ARG A 125 -13.97 -11.90 3.52
N ASP A 126 -13.44 -10.77 3.08
CA ASP A 126 -14.18 -9.52 2.93
C ASP A 126 -14.95 -9.47 1.60
N HIS A 127 -14.42 -10.12 0.55
CA HIS A 127 -14.99 -10.20 -0.79
C HIS A 127 -15.16 -11.65 -1.27
N PRO A 128 -16.15 -12.41 -0.78
CA PRO A 128 -16.30 -13.83 -1.11
C PRO A 128 -16.53 -14.04 -2.60
N VAL A 129 -15.69 -14.90 -3.21
CA VAL A 129 -15.81 -15.27 -4.62
C VAL A 129 -16.74 -16.47 -4.74
N THR A 130 -17.90 -16.29 -5.36
CA THR A 130 -18.86 -17.35 -5.64
C THR A 130 -18.83 -17.73 -7.12
N GLY A 131 -19.22 -18.97 -7.44
CA GLY A 131 -19.33 -19.43 -8.84
C GLY A 131 -20.26 -18.55 -9.68
N ASN A 132 -21.28 -17.96 -9.06
CA ASN A 132 -22.19 -17.03 -9.74
C ASN A 132 -21.48 -15.70 -10.11
N ARG A 133 -20.61 -15.16 -9.24
CA ARG A 133 -19.81 -13.97 -9.56
C ARG A 133 -18.86 -14.23 -10.72
N VAL A 134 -18.21 -15.42 -10.75
CA VAL A 134 -17.35 -15.83 -11.87
C VAL A 134 -18.15 -15.87 -13.17
N ALA A 135 -19.32 -16.52 -13.17
CA ALA A 135 -20.17 -16.66 -14.36
C ALA A 135 -20.68 -15.30 -14.86
N GLU A 136 -21.12 -14.42 -13.97
CA GLU A 136 -21.59 -13.08 -14.32
C GLU A 136 -20.44 -12.20 -14.85
N ALA A 137 -19.28 -12.24 -14.22
CA ALA A 137 -18.09 -11.52 -14.68
C ALA A 137 -17.70 -11.94 -16.12
N ARG A 138 -17.73 -13.26 -16.43
CA ARG A 138 -17.49 -13.75 -17.78
C ARG A 138 -18.54 -13.26 -18.79
N ALA A 139 -19.83 -13.38 -18.45
CA ALA A 139 -20.92 -12.94 -19.32
C ALA A 139 -20.84 -11.44 -19.61
N ARG A 140 -20.44 -10.66 -18.64
CA ARG A 140 -20.26 -9.21 -18.81
C ARG A 140 -19.00 -8.87 -19.59
N ALA A 141 -17.88 -9.51 -19.30
CA ALA A 141 -16.64 -9.34 -20.06
C ALA A 141 -16.81 -9.66 -21.54
N ALA A 142 -17.67 -10.63 -21.88
CA ALA A 142 -18.00 -10.98 -23.26
C ALA A 142 -18.69 -9.87 -24.05
N GLN A 143 -19.22 -8.83 -23.39
CA GLN A 143 -19.83 -7.66 -24.04
C GLN A 143 -18.79 -6.64 -24.52
N TYR A 144 -17.53 -6.79 -24.13
CA TYR A 144 -16.41 -5.93 -24.52
C TYR A 144 -15.51 -6.65 -25.51
N GLU A 145 -14.82 -5.88 -26.34
CA GLU A 145 -13.79 -6.46 -27.22
C GLU A 145 -12.68 -7.11 -26.42
N ARG A 146 -12.29 -8.33 -26.83
CA ARG A 146 -11.12 -9.00 -26.27
C ARG A 146 -9.87 -8.22 -26.64
N ARG A 147 -9.21 -7.66 -25.63
CA ARG A 147 -7.89 -7.04 -25.80
C ARG A 147 -6.82 -7.98 -25.27
N LYS A 148 -5.81 -8.27 -26.08
CA LYS A 148 -4.57 -8.85 -25.58
C LYS A 148 -3.85 -7.73 -24.85
N SER A 149 -3.93 -7.71 -23.53
CA SER A 149 -3.11 -6.83 -22.71
C SER A 149 -1.66 -7.28 -22.84
N SER A 150 -0.80 -6.42 -23.38
CA SER A 150 0.64 -6.59 -23.25
C SER A 150 1.01 -6.29 -21.82
N GLN A 151 1.72 -7.21 -21.17
CA GLN A 151 2.25 -7.02 -19.84
C GLN A 151 3.28 -5.88 -19.87
N SER A 152 3.15 -4.90 -19.00
CA SER A 152 4.16 -3.83 -18.92
C SER A 152 5.46 -4.36 -18.33
N VAL A 153 6.57 -3.78 -18.78
CA VAL A 153 7.90 -4.07 -18.20
C VAL A 153 7.91 -3.77 -16.71
N GLY A 154 7.25 -2.69 -16.29
CA GLY A 154 7.14 -2.31 -14.89
C GLY A 154 6.48 -3.38 -14.03
N TYR A 155 5.35 -3.93 -14.47
CA TYR A 155 4.68 -5.02 -13.78
C TYR A 155 5.58 -6.27 -13.66
N ALA A 156 6.22 -6.68 -14.74
CA ALA A 156 7.09 -7.86 -14.74
C ALA A 156 8.25 -7.71 -13.74
N LEU A 157 8.92 -6.56 -13.71
CA LEU A 157 10.01 -6.28 -12.77
C LEU A 157 9.53 -6.20 -11.32
N ILE A 158 8.41 -5.53 -11.05
CA ILE A 158 7.84 -5.46 -9.68
C ILE A 158 7.44 -6.85 -9.19
N LYS A 159 6.85 -7.67 -10.04
CA LYS A 159 6.48 -9.06 -9.70
C LYS A 159 7.70 -9.88 -9.30
N GLU A 160 8.80 -9.80 -10.06
CA GLU A 160 10.06 -10.49 -9.70
C GLU A 160 10.66 -9.92 -8.41
N ARG A 161 10.62 -8.61 -8.20
CA ARG A 161 11.05 -8.00 -6.95
C ARG A 161 10.26 -8.51 -5.75
N LEU A 162 8.93 -8.57 -5.84
CA LEU A 162 8.08 -9.12 -4.77
C LEU A 162 8.39 -10.60 -4.53
N ARG A 163 8.60 -11.38 -5.59
CA ARG A 163 9.00 -12.79 -5.46
C ARG A 163 10.29 -12.93 -4.65
N VAL A 164 11.32 -12.14 -4.96
CA VAL A 164 12.58 -12.17 -4.19
C VAL A 164 12.37 -11.76 -2.73
N LEU A 165 11.52 -10.77 -2.46
CA LEU A 165 11.27 -10.30 -1.10
C LEU A 165 10.45 -11.27 -0.23
N THR A 166 9.61 -12.12 -0.85
CA THR A 166 8.68 -13.01 -0.14
C THR A 166 9.08 -14.48 -0.15
N THR A 167 10.10 -14.85 -0.91
CA THR A 167 10.59 -16.25 -1.02
C THR A 167 11.81 -16.46 -0.11
N PRO A 168 11.89 -17.58 0.64
CA PRO A 168 13.07 -17.93 1.42
C PRO A 168 14.35 -18.01 0.57
N ARG A 169 15.48 -17.64 1.14
CA ARG A 169 16.78 -17.56 0.41
C ARG A 169 17.19 -18.85 -0.27
N GLU A 170 16.96 -19.99 0.39
CA GLU A 170 17.30 -21.31 -0.12
C GLU A 170 16.52 -21.66 -1.39
N GLU A 171 15.24 -21.32 -1.41
CA GLU A 171 14.35 -21.53 -2.56
C GLU A 171 14.68 -20.61 -3.73
N LEU A 172 15.05 -19.35 -3.44
CA LEU A 172 15.50 -18.38 -4.45
C LEU A 172 16.72 -18.87 -5.23
N LEU A 173 17.67 -19.49 -4.56
CA LEU A 173 18.85 -20.05 -5.22
C LEU A 173 18.49 -21.10 -6.27
N HIS A 174 17.59 -22.03 -5.95
CA HIS A 174 17.11 -23.03 -6.89
C HIS A 174 16.35 -22.38 -8.07
N LEU A 175 15.44 -21.47 -7.77
CA LEU A 175 14.60 -20.81 -8.75
C LEU A 175 15.41 -20.09 -9.85
N TYR A 176 16.51 -19.44 -9.49
CA TYR A 176 17.31 -18.64 -10.43
C TYR A 176 18.58 -19.32 -10.95
N THR A 177 19.00 -20.46 -10.39
CA THR A 177 20.08 -21.27 -10.98
C THR A 177 19.59 -22.07 -12.19
N GLU A 178 18.38 -22.57 -12.19
CA GLU A 178 17.78 -23.28 -13.32
C GLU A 178 17.52 -22.36 -14.53
N ILE A 179 17.19 -21.07 -14.28
CA ILE A 179 16.94 -20.08 -15.33
C ILE A 179 18.22 -19.73 -16.13
N GLY A 180 19.40 -19.92 -15.54
CA GLY A 180 20.70 -19.60 -16.19
C GLY A 180 21.08 -20.52 -17.36
N SER A 181 20.31 -21.57 -17.64
CA SER A 181 20.54 -22.55 -18.72
C SER A 181 19.71 -22.31 -19.98
N ALA A 182 18.74 -21.39 -19.95
CA ALA A 182 17.90 -21.06 -21.11
C ALA A 182 18.53 -19.99 -22.01
N HIS A 183 18.29 -20.09 -23.33
CA HIS A 183 18.69 -19.09 -24.31
C HIS A 183 18.14 -17.71 -23.92
N GLU A 184 19.02 -16.71 -23.75
CA GLU A 184 18.75 -15.32 -23.39
C GLU A 184 17.61 -15.14 -22.37
N PRO A 185 17.89 -15.14 -21.06
CA PRO A 185 16.85 -14.94 -20.07
C PRO A 185 16.19 -13.57 -20.25
N GLU A 186 14.86 -13.57 -20.20
CA GLU A 186 14.03 -12.37 -20.28
C GLU A 186 14.48 -11.32 -19.26
N LEU A 187 14.21 -10.04 -19.55
CA LEU A 187 14.60 -8.89 -18.72
C LEU A 187 14.22 -9.07 -17.24
N ASP A 188 12.98 -9.51 -16.98
CA ASP A 188 12.46 -9.71 -15.63
C ASP A 188 13.18 -10.82 -14.88
N LYS A 189 13.54 -11.92 -15.55
CA LYS A 189 14.29 -13.04 -14.98
C LYS A 189 15.72 -12.65 -14.62
N ASN A 190 16.42 -11.92 -15.48
CA ASN A 190 17.71 -11.36 -15.18
C ASN A 190 17.67 -10.39 -14.00
N TYR A 191 16.64 -9.54 -13.94
CA TYR A 191 16.44 -8.64 -12.82
C TYR A 191 16.19 -9.40 -11.51
N GLY A 192 15.32 -10.41 -11.51
CA GLY A 192 15.07 -11.27 -10.35
C GLY A 192 16.33 -12.00 -9.89
N ARG A 193 17.14 -12.52 -10.83
CA ARG A 193 18.45 -13.14 -10.55
C ARG A 193 19.43 -12.17 -9.88
N ALA A 194 19.50 -10.95 -10.39
CA ALA A 194 20.36 -9.93 -9.80
C ALA A 194 19.93 -9.56 -8.38
N LEU A 195 18.61 -9.38 -8.14
CA LEU A 195 18.09 -9.13 -6.79
C LEU A 195 18.36 -10.30 -5.84
N THR A 196 18.25 -11.55 -6.34
CA THR A 196 18.59 -12.74 -5.56
C THR A 196 20.07 -12.74 -5.17
N LEU A 197 20.98 -12.42 -6.11
CA LEU A 197 22.41 -12.32 -5.82
C LEU A 197 22.70 -11.27 -4.73
N MET A 198 22.01 -10.13 -4.76
CA MET A 198 22.11 -9.13 -3.68
C MET A 198 21.61 -9.70 -2.36
N ALA A 199 20.44 -10.38 -2.34
CA ALA A 199 19.86 -10.97 -1.14
C ALA A 199 20.77 -12.04 -0.48
N ILE A 200 21.63 -12.71 -1.27
CA ILE A 200 22.60 -13.70 -0.79
C ILE A 200 24.02 -13.15 -0.65
N GLU A 201 24.18 -11.84 -0.56
CA GLU A 201 25.44 -11.15 -0.30
C GLU A 201 26.51 -11.30 -1.43
N ARG A 202 26.05 -11.43 -2.69
CA ARG A 202 26.89 -11.48 -3.89
C ARG A 202 26.63 -10.27 -4.83
N PRO A 203 26.69 -9.02 -4.34
CA PRO A 203 26.30 -7.83 -5.11
C PRO A 203 27.21 -7.57 -6.32
N ALA A 204 28.48 -7.93 -6.26
CA ALA A 204 29.40 -7.77 -7.40
C ALA A 204 28.98 -8.59 -8.63
N GLU A 205 28.31 -9.73 -8.44
CA GLU A 205 27.76 -10.51 -9.54
C GLU A 205 26.44 -9.92 -10.04
N ALA A 206 25.64 -9.35 -9.16
CA ALA A 206 24.43 -8.61 -9.53
C ALA A 206 24.78 -7.40 -10.43
N VAL A 207 25.84 -6.66 -10.14
CA VAL A 207 26.33 -5.55 -10.98
C VAL A 207 26.59 -6.01 -12.41
N LYS A 208 27.25 -7.17 -12.60
CA LYS A 208 27.54 -7.71 -13.95
C LYS A 208 26.28 -8.02 -14.76
N ILE A 209 25.19 -8.35 -14.10
CA ILE A 209 23.89 -8.60 -14.73
C ILE A 209 23.15 -7.28 -14.99
N LEU A 210 23.12 -6.37 -14.01
CA LEU A 210 22.33 -5.14 -14.07
C LEU A 210 22.92 -4.09 -15.01
N GLN A 211 24.24 -4.00 -15.12
CA GLN A 211 24.90 -3.01 -15.97
C GLN A 211 24.43 -3.07 -17.43
N PRO A 212 24.48 -4.22 -18.14
CA PRO A 212 23.99 -4.29 -19.51
C PRO A 212 22.46 -4.15 -19.62
N LEU A 213 21.69 -4.46 -18.56
CA LEU A 213 20.24 -4.25 -18.57
C LEU A 213 19.92 -2.75 -18.54
N VAL A 214 20.60 -1.96 -17.73
CA VAL A 214 20.44 -0.50 -17.67
C VAL A 214 20.81 0.13 -19.03
N GLU A 215 21.92 -0.30 -19.65
CA GLU A 215 22.35 0.21 -20.95
C GLU A 215 21.31 -0.03 -22.07
N ARG A 216 20.64 -1.18 -22.05
CA ARG A 216 19.61 -1.53 -23.05
C ARG A 216 18.24 -0.91 -22.72
N HIS A 217 17.95 -0.60 -21.47
CA HIS A 217 16.62 -0.17 -20.98
C HIS A 217 16.70 1.13 -20.15
N GLN A 218 17.32 2.16 -20.72
CA GLN A 218 17.60 3.45 -20.06
C GLN A 218 16.33 4.18 -19.55
N GLY A 219 15.15 3.84 -20.03
CA GLY A 219 13.87 4.40 -19.54
C GLY A 219 13.32 3.76 -18.26
N ASN A 220 14.07 2.88 -17.56
CA ASN A 220 13.54 2.11 -16.44
C ASN A 220 14.21 2.42 -15.10
N THR A 221 13.50 3.14 -14.23
CA THR A 221 13.97 3.57 -12.91
C THR A 221 14.29 2.41 -11.96
N LEU A 222 13.59 1.26 -12.08
CA LEU A 222 13.83 0.08 -11.23
C LEU A 222 15.20 -0.54 -11.48
N LEU A 223 15.65 -0.54 -12.74
CA LEU A 223 16.98 -1.06 -13.10
C LEU A 223 18.09 -0.16 -12.56
N TYR A 224 17.96 1.16 -12.70
CA TYR A 224 18.91 2.11 -12.11
C TYR A 224 18.98 2.00 -10.59
N ALA A 225 17.80 1.89 -9.93
CA ALA A 225 17.75 1.73 -8.48
C ALA A 225 18.46 0.44 -8.02
N ALA A 226 18.25 -0.66 -8.75
CA ALA A 226 18.90 -1.93 -8.43
C ALA A 226 20.41 -1.89 -8.71
N LEU A 227 20.83 -1.31 -9.84
CA LEU A 227 22.26 -1.19 -10.20
C LEU A 227 23.01 -0.33 -9.17
N GLY A 228 22.49 0.87 -8.88
CA GLY A 228 23.14 1.75 -7.90
C GLY A 228 23.22 1.11 -6.52
N GLN A 229 22.16 0.42 -6.08
CA GLN A 229 22.17 -0.32 -4.81
C GLN A 229 23.20 -1.46 -4.84
N ALA A 230 23.25 -2.27 -5.91
CA ALA A 230 24.21 -3.36 -6.05
C ALA A 230 25.67 -2.85 -6.03
N GLN A 231 25.95 -1.72 -6.69
CA GLN A 231 27.26 -1.07 -6.68
C GLN A 231 27.63 -0.59 -5.27
N MET A 232 26.69 0.05 -4.55
CA MET A 232 26.92 0.46 -3.15
C MET A 232 27.25 -0.73 -2.24
N GLU A 233 26.49 -1.82 -2.33
CA GLU A 233 26.71 -3.06 -1.57
C GLU A 233 28.00 -3.78 -1.96
N ALA A 234 28.40 -3.69 -3.24
CA ALA A 234 29.67 -4.22 -3.74
C ALA A 234 30.89 -3.33 -3.38
N GLN A 235 30.71 -2.31 -2.54
CA GLN A 235 31.73 -1.32 -2.16
C GLN A 235 32.24 -0.44 -3.33
N GLN A 236 31.54 -0.41 -4.45
CA GLN A 236 31.78 0.46 -5.60
C GLN A 236 31.01 1.78 -5.39
N LYS A 237 31.36 2.50 -4.29
CA LYS A 237 30.57 3.66 -3.85
C LYS A 237 30.52 4.80 -4.85
N ALA A 238 31.63 5.07 -5.53
CA ALA A 238 31.71 6.14 -6.52
C ALA A 238 30.81 5.85 -7.72
N GLU A 239 30.85 4.63 -8.22
CA GLU A 239 30.01 4.17 -9.34
C GLU A 239 28.52 4.15 -8.95
N GLY A 240 28.19 3.70 -7.74
CA GLY A 240 26.82 3.68 -7.23
C GLY A 240 26.22 5.07 -7.13
N LEU A 241 26.96 6.03 -6.59
CA LEU A 241 26.52 7.42 -6.52
C LEU A 241 26.39 8.03 -7.92
N ALA A 242 27.33 7.79 -8.84
CA ALA A 242 27.22 8.26 -10.22
C ALA A 242 26.01 7.66 -10.96
N THR A 243 25.69 6.39 -10.70
CA THR A 243 24.47 5.74 -11.24
C THR A 243 23.20 6.43 -10.75
N PHE A 244 23.10 6.75 -9.46
CA PHE A 244 21.93 7.45 -8.92
C PHE A 244 21.84 8.89 -9.43
N GLU A 245 22.95 9.61 -9.49
CA GLU A 245 23.01 10.97 -10.01
C GLU A 245 22.56 11.02 -11.47
N HIS A 246 23.08 10.13 -12.31
CA HIS A 246 22.67 10.01 -13.70
C HIS A 246 21.16 9.67 -13.81
N ALA A 247 20.67 8.73 -13.00
CA ALA A 247 19.26 8.36 -13.00
C ALA A 247 18.36 9.53 -12.61
N LEU A 248 18.75 10.33 -11.62
CA LEU A 248 17.98 11.51 -11.20
C LEU A 248 18.02 12.65 -12.21
N ALA A 249 19.07 12.74 -13.03
CA ALA A 249 19.09 13.66 -14.17
C ALA A 249 18.08 13.27 -15.25
N LEU A 250 17.86 11.95 -15.45
CA LEU A 250 16.84 11.44 -16.38
C LEU A 250 15.41 11.46 -15.78
N PHE A 251 15.29 11.23 -14.50
CA PHE A 251 14.01 11.11 -13.77
C PHE A 251 14.01 12.02 -12.53
N PRO A 252 13.91 13.35 -12.72
CA PRO A 252 13.96 14.29 -11.61
C PRO A 252 12.91 14.01 -10.55
N ARG A 253 13.29 14.11 -9.28
CA ARG A 253 12.41 13.89 -8.12
C ARG A 253 11.71 12.52 -8.08
N ASN A 254 12.26 11.51 -8.77
CA ASN A 254 11.76 10.15 -8.60
C ASN A 254 12.00 9.68 -7.16
N VAL A 255 10.93 9.48 -6.39
CA VAL A 255 11.01 9.22 -4.94
C VAL A 255 11.90 8.01 -4.62
N PRO A 256 11.68 6.80 -5.19
CA PRO A 256 12.54 5.65 -4.92
C PRO A 256 14.04 5.91 -5.22
N LEU A 257 14.36 6.56 -6.33
CA LEU A 257 15.74 6.87 -6.68
C LEU A 257 16.36 7.89 -5.73
N SER A 258 15.63 8.96 -5.37
CA SER A 258 16.11 10.00 -4.45
C SER A 258 16.39 9.42 -3.05
N ILE A 259 15.52 8.54 -2.56
CA ILE A 259 15.71 7.87 -1.27
C ILE A 259 16.97 6.99 -1.31
N ARG A 260 17.15 6.15 -2.34
CA ARG A 260 18.35 5.31 -2.48
C ARG A 260 19.62 6.12 -2.65
N TYR A 261 19.54 7.23 -3.37
CA TYR A 261 20.67 8.15 -3.50
C TYR A 261 21.05 8.80 -2.16
N ALA A 262 20.04 9.26 -1.38
CA ALA A 262 20.27 9.80 -0.05
C ALA A 262 20.91 8.77 0.90
N GLU A 263 20.43 7.53 0.92
CA GLU A 263 21.03 6.43 1.67
C GLU A 263 22.49 6.18 1.22
N GLY A 264 22.73 6.19 -0.08
CA GLY A 264 24.09 6.07 -0.66
C GLY A 264 25.01 7.20 -0.22
N LEU A 265 24.56 8.44 -0.31
CA LEU A 265 25.29 9.63 0.15
C LEU A 265 25.67 9.54 1.63
N LEU A 266 24.70 9.13 2.48
CA LEU A 266 24.96 8.93 3.92
C LEU A 266 26.04 7.86 4.15
N SER A 267 25.97 6.73 3.45
CA SER A 267 26.97 5.66 3.56
C SER A 267 28.37 6.06 3.06
N ALA A 268 28.42 7.08 2.19
CA ALA A 268 29.64 7.66 1.70
C ALA A 268 30.15 8.85 2.52
N GLY A 269 29.47 9.21 3.62
CA GLY A 269 29.83 10.35 4.47
C GLY A 269 29.46 11.73 3.89
N ARG A 270 28.64 11.78 2.82
CA ARG A 270 28.16 13.01 2.15
C ARG A 270 26.79 13.45 2.71
N ALA A 271 26.71 13.55 4.04
CA ALA A 271 25.45 13.77 4.74
C ALA A 271 24.77 15.11 4.40
N GLN A 272 25.56 16.16 4.18
CA GLN A 272 25.03 17.48 3.79
C GLN A 272 24.28 17.42 2.46
N GLU A 273 24.81 16.67 1.49
CA GLU A 273 24.16 16.51 0.19
C GLU A 273 22.91 15.67 0.28
N ALA A 274 22.93 14.61 1.11
CA ALA A 274 21.74 13.81 1.39
C ALA A 274 20.62 14.65 2.02
N HIS A 275 20.97 15.51 2.99
CA HIS A 275 20.00 16.39 3.65
C HIS A 275 19.37 17.37 2.66
N VAL A 276 20.18 18.06 1.85
CA VAL A 276 19.68 18.99 0.81
C VAL A 276 18.77 18.29 -0.20
N LEU A 277 19.16 17.09 -0.66
CA LEU A 277 18.36 16.28 -1.60
C LEU A 277 16.98 15.93 -1.01
N LEU A 278 16.93 15.50 0.24
CA LEU A 278 15.69 15.12 0.91
C LEU A 278 14.81 16.35 1.18
N LEU A 279 15.39 17.50 1.53
CA LEU A 279 14.64 18.75 1.68
C LEU A 279 13.97 19.16 0.36
N ASP A 280 14.70 19.14 -0.77
CA ASP A 280 14.11 19.46 -2.08
C ASP A 280 12.98 18.47 -2.45
N LEU A 281 13.19 17.18 -2.20
CA LEU A 281 12.18 16.17 -2.47
C LEU A 281 10.89 16.43 -1.68
N PHE A 282 10.99 16.64 -0.38
CA PHE A 282 9.85 16.75 0.53
C PHE A 282 9.23 18.13 0.60
N ASN A 283 9.83 19.14 -0.01
CA ASN A 283 9.13 20.39 -0.32
C ASN A 283 8.01 20.22 -1.36
N ASN A 284 8.03 19.11 -2.13
CA ASN A 284 7.11 18.88 -3.23
C ASN A 284 6.20 17.65 -3.01
N ILE A 285 6.55 16.76 -2.09
CA ILE A 285 5.89 15.48 -1.87
C ILE A 285 5.80 15.24 -0.36
N GLU A 286 4.65 14.81 0.13
CA GLU A 286 4.48 14.44 1.54
C GLU A 286 5.30 13.18 1.88
N PRO A 287 6.22 13.25 2.85
CA PRO A 287 7.05 12.11 3.22
C PRO A 287 6.32 11.09 4.08
N THR A 288 6.64 9.82 3.88
CA THR A 288 6.23 8.75 4.80
C THR A 288 7.05 8.78 6.11
N PRO A 289 6.56 8.18 7.22
CA PRO A 289 7.31 8.17 8.49
C PRO A 289 8.76 7.65 8.37
N PRO A 290 9.08 6.55 7.64
CA PRO A 290 10.47 6.14 7.42
C PRO A 290 11.31 7.19 6.69
N GLN A 291 10.74 7.91 5.74
CA GLN A 291 11.43 8.98 4.99
C GLN A 291 11.70 10.21 5.86
N ILE A 292 10.78 10.57 6.75
CA ILE A 292 11.01 11.62 7.76
C ILE A 292 12.19 11.25 8.65
N ARG A 293 12.26 10.00 9.12
CA ARG A 293 13.41 9.51 9.90
C ARG A 293 14.73 9.56 9.14
N LEU A 294 14.70 9.23 7.85
CA LEU A 294 15.89 9.34 6.99
C LEU A 294 16.36 10.79 6.89
N THR A 295 15.43 11.75 6.75
CA THR A 295 15.75 13.18 6.73
C THR A 295 16.36 13.65 8.05
N ALA A 296 15.79 13.22 9.19
CA ALA A 296 16.34 13.50 10.49
C ALA A 296 17.77 12.94 10.67
N ALA A 297 18.02 11.72 10.18
CA ALA A 297 19.35 11.11 10.20
C ALA A 297 20.34 11.86 9.31
N ALA A 298 19.93 12.30 8.13
CA ALA A 298 20.74 13.09 7.23
C ALA A 298 21.11 14.45 7.85
N ALA A 299 20.15 15.15 8.42
CA ALA A 299 20.39 16.41 9.14
C ALA A 299 21.37 16.22 10.31
N SER A 300 21.15 15.18 11.14
CA SER A 300 22.02 14.86 12.27
C SER A 300 23.46 14.61 11.85
N GLN A 301 23.67 13.78 10.81
CA GLN A 301 25.01 13.48 10.30
C GLN A 301 25.65 14.69 9.59
N ALA A 302 24.85 15.59 9.04
CA ALA A 302 25.29 16.85 8.45
C ALA A 302 25.66 17.92 9.52
N GLY A 303 25.40 17.65 10.81
CA GLY A 303 25.63 18.59 11.91
C GLY A 303 24.50 19.60 12.14
N ASP A 304 23.40 19.51 11.39
CA ASP A 304 22.19 20.31 11.62
C ASP A 304 21.28 19.65 12.65
N SER A 305 21.63 19.87 13.93
CA SER A 305 20.85 19.32 15.03
C SER A 305 19.44 19.93 15.14
N GLY A 306 19.25 21.16 14.65
CA GLY A 306 17.93 21.81 14.60
C GLY A 306 16.96 21.06 13.72
N ASP A 307 17.33 20.85 12.46
CA ASP A 307 16.52 20.07 11.51
C ASP A 307 16.40 18.60 11.93
N ALA A 308 17.43 18.00 12.55
CA ALA A 308 17.36 16.64 13.05
C ALA A 308 16.23 16.47 14.07
N TYR A 309 16.15 17.34 15.08
CA TYR A 309 15.08 17.34 16.06
C TYR A 309 13.72 17.73 15.46
N TYR A 310 13.69 18.69 14.54
CA TYR A 310 12.46 19.08 13.85
C TYR A 310 11.84 17.90 13.10
N TYR A 311 12.61 17.18 12.27
CA TYR A 311 12.10 16.03 11.55
C TYR A 311 11.76 14.84 12.48
N MET A 312 12.46 14.68 13.61
CA MET A 312 12.02 13.73 14.63
C MET A 312 10.69 14.12 15.25
N SER A 313 10.38 15.40 15.39
CA SER A 313 9.06 15.84 15.85
C SER A 313 7.97 15.49 14.83
N GLU A 314 8.21 15.73 13.53
CA GLU A 314 7.28 15.36 12.45
C GLU A 314 7.04 13.83 12.41
N TYR A 315 8.08 13.03 12.65
CA TYR A 315 7.94 11.58 12.78
C TYR A 315 7.02 11.20 13.96
N HIS A 316 7.15 11.86 15.11
CA HIS A 316 6.27 11.61 16.26
C HIS A 316 4.84 12.06 16.01
N ILE A 317 4.63 13.18 15.28
CA ILE A 317 3.30 13.63 14.85
C ILE A 317 2.64 12.57 13.97
N SER A 318 3.36 12.06 12.98
CA SER A 318 2.83 11.06 12.05
C SER A 318 2.45 9.72 12.73
N ASN A 319 3.02 9.44 13.90
CA ASN A 319 2.69 8.29 14.74
C ASN A 319 1.67 8.61 15.85
N GLY A 320 1.17 9.85 15.92
CA GLY A 320 0.19 10.28 16.93
C GLY A 320 0.78 10.61 18.31
N ASP A 321 2.12 10.62 18.47
CA ASP A 321 2.79 10.91 19.74
C ASP A 321 3.11 12.40 19.87
N LEU A 322 2.08 13.19 20.12
CA LEU A 322 2.21 14.65 20.21
C LEU A 322 3.02 15.12 21.41
N ALA A 323 3.12 14.31 22.47
CA ALA A 323 3.91 14.69 23.66
C ALA A 323 5.41 14.65 23.34
N LEU A 324 5.89 13.58 22.69
CA LEU A 324 7.27 13.49 22.23
C LEU A 324 7.58 14.53 21.14
N SER A 325 6.64 14.80 20.26
CA SER A 325 6.78 15.85 19.25
C SER A 325 7.08 17.22 19.88
N VAL A 326 6.34 17.63 20.92
CA VAL A 326 6.60 18.88 21.64
C VAL A 326 8.02 18.91 22.24
N GLN A 327 8.47 17.78 22.81
CA GLN A 327 9.83 17.70 23.36
C GLN A 327 10.90 17.87 22.26
N GLN A 328 10.73 17.22 21.12
CA GLN A 328 11.64 17.34 19.99
C GLN A 328 11.69 18.77 19.45
N LEU A 329 10.55 19.46 19.31
CA LEU A 329 10.52 20.87 18.89
C LEU A 329 11.20 21.80 19.87
N GLN A 330 11.09 21.54 21.17
CA GLN A 330 11.84 22.30 22.19
C GLN A 330 13.35 22.10 22.05
N LEU A 331 13.80 20.86 21.77
CA LEU A 331 15.20 20.58 21.49
C LEU A 331 15.66 21.26 20.20
N ALA A 332 14.82 21.24 19.14
CA ALA A 332 15.10 21.93 17.88
C ALA A 332 15.31 23.44 18.09
N LEU A 333 14.45 24.09 18.89
CA LEU A 333 14.55 25.53 19.18
C LEU A 333 15.78 25.89 20.04
N ASN A 334 16.33 24.95 20.79
CA ASN A 334 17.54 25.13 21.59
C ASN A 334 18.81 24.66 20.87
N ALA A 335 18.72 24.21 19.63
CA ALA A 335 19.88 23.80 18.85
C ALA A 335 20.81 25.00 18.54
N PRO A 336 22.12 24.78 18.45
CA PRO A 336 23.06 25.84 18.08
C PRO A 336 22.91 26.27 16.61
N ASN A 337 23.31 27.48 16.30
CA ASN A 337 23.44 28.03 14.93
C ASN A 337 22.16 28.02 14.10
N LEU A 338 20.99 28.12 14.72
CA LEU A 338 19.73 28.19 13.99
C LEU A 338 19.65 29.46 13.12
N THR A 339 19.23 29.30 11.90
CA THR A 339 18.80 30.42 11.05
C THR A 339 17.48 31.01 11.56
N VAL A 340 17.19 32.28 11.23
CA VAL A 340 15.91 32.92 11.57
C VAL A 340 14.73 32.10 11.03
N VAL A 341 14.84 31.60 9.78
CA VAL A 341 13.80 30.80 9.13
C VAL A 341 13.54 29.48 9.87
N GLN A 342 14.59 28.79 10.29
CA GLN A 342 14.46 27.55 11.07
C GLN A 342 13.76 27.83 12.40
N LYS A 343 14.19 28.87 13.11
CA LYS A 343 13.61 29.22 14.40
C LYS A 343 12.12 29.55 14.30
N GLU A 344 11.73 30.34 13.31
CA GLU A 344 10.32 30.70 13.08
C GLU A 344 9.49 29.47 12.69
N ARG A 345 10.02 28.61 11.80
CA ARG A 345 9.35 27.36 11.39
C ARG A 345 9.10 26.44 12.59
N TYR A 346 10.12 26.23 13.44
CA TYR A 346 10.00 25.34 14.60
C TYR A 346 9.04 25.92 15.65
N GLN A 347 9.09 27.24 15.89
CA GLN A 347 8.20 27.89 16.82
C GLN A 347 6.75 27.82 16.34
N ALA A 348 6.47 28.12 15.09
CA ALA A 348 5.14 28.02 14.53
C ALA A 348 4.56 26.60 14.66
N ARG A 349 5.39 25.59 14.39
CA ARG A 349 4.97 24.18 14.52
C ARG A 349 4.68 23.78 15.96
N LEU A 350 5.51 24.26 16.90
CA LEU A 350 5.31 24.04 18.34
C LEU A 350 3.99 24.64 18.84
N ASP A 351 3.69 25.86 18.40
CA ASP A 351 2.47 26.58 18.79
C ASP A 351 1.23 25.87 18.23
N GLU A 352 1.26 25.45 16.98
CA GLU A 352 0.18 24.65 16.35
C GLU A 352 -0.15 23.39 17.14
N ILE A 353 0.86 22.63 17.55
CA ILE A 353 0.63 21.38 18.30
C ILE A 353 0.10 21.66 19.69
N ARG A 354 0.60 22.70 20.36
CA ARG A 354 0.11 23.11 21.69
C ARG A 354 -1.35 23.52 21.65
N ASP A 355 -1.75 24.30 20.65
CA ASP A 355 -3.13 24.73 20.45
C ASP A 355 -4.06 23.53 20.19
N TYR A 356 -3.61 22.58 19.37
CA TYR A 356 -4.34 21.34 19.14
C TYR A 356 -4.54 20.55 20.45
N LEU A 357 -3.48 20.37 21.24
CA LEU A 357 -3.55 19.67 22.52
C LEU A 357 -4.44 20.38 23.55
N ALA A 358 -4.42 21.72 23.59
CA ALA A 358 -5.29 22.51 24.45
C ALA A 358 -6.77 22.33 24.06
N THR A 359 -7.09 22.41 22.77
CA THR A 359 -8.44 22.23 22.24
C THR A 359 -8.97 20.81 22.50
N ALA A 360 -8.15 19.80 22.28
CA ALA A 360 -8.52 18.40 22.53
C ALA A 360 -8.79 18.11 24.03
N ARG A 361 -8.09 18.78 24.94
CA ARG A 361 -8.37 18.71 26.39
C ARG A 361 -9.70 19.36 26.76
N MET A 362 -10.03 20.52 26.20
CA MET A 362 -11.30 21.21 26.43
C MET A 362 -12.50 20.38 25.99
N GLN A 363 -12.40 19.74 24.81
CA GLN A 363 -13.47 18.86 24.29
C GLN A 363 -13.71 17.62 25.19
N ARG A 364 -12.66 17.01 25.71
CA ARG A 364 -12.80 15.87 26.66
C ARG A 364 -13.43 16.26 27.98
N THR A 365 -13.15 17.46 28.49
CA THR A 365 -13.77 17.97 29.73
C THR A 365 -15.24 18.31 29.53
N SER A 366 -15.63 18.84 28.35
CA SER A 366 -17.03 19.15 28.04
C SER A 366 -17.90 17.92 27.74
N SER A 367 -17.30 16.80 27.28
CA SER A 367 -18.04 15.54 27.03
C SER A 367 -18.22 14.67 28.28
N ASN A 368 -17.57 14.99 29.38
CA ASN A 368 -17.68 14.29 30.67
C ASN A 368 -18.58 15.03 31.69
N GLN A 369 -19.21 16.14 31.31
CA GLN A 369 -20.26 16.84 32.02
C GLN A 369 -21.62 16.59 31.35
#